data_4b14d3083a0b91652003935094972e47
#
_entry.id   4b14d3083a0b91652003935094972e47
#
_cell.length_a   1.000
_cell.length_b   1.000
_cell.length_c   1.000
_cell.angle_alpha   90.00
_cell.angle_beta   90.00
_cell.angle_gamma   90.00
#
_symmetry.space_group_name_H-M   'P 1'
#
loop_
_entity.id
_entity.type
_entity.pdbx_description
1 polymer ?
#
loop_
_entity_poly.entity_id
_entity_poly.type
_entity_poly.pdbx_seq_one_letter_code
_entity_poly.pdbx_strand_id
1 'polypeptide(L)'
;MKEAMIYLDNAATTFPKPECVYRAMEEAGRNYGVNAGRGSYALARKASAVIEETREWIKCLSGAAAVAEVVFTPSATVACNQVFGGLEWKKEDVVYVSPFEHNAVMRVLRLLQKRYGFAIEELALKEESSEMDLEKIRFQFLRKKPTVVAVTHVSNVTGYILPVEEVAKLAAEQGAVVAVDGSQALGLVPICLRNLPVDFYIFAGHKTLCGPMGTGGFLQSGRIVLKPFLAGGTGSRSLDLEMYSDVTGLEPGSLNVAAIAGLRAAVAELCGEDMGQMWESWTEFCSASRGERPEEFCRKAEEFAWEKAAEVLEREQRMAGYLIDRFEKIPGVKLYLPEDRKRHAGIVAFNVEGYQASEVGMLLDEDYRIAVRTGYQCAPLIHKYLRTGEFLGVVRVGVGRFTTEEELEALADAVREIAEG
;
A
#
# COMPACT_ATOMS: atom_id res chain seq x y z
N MET A 1 -35.71 5.22 -10.65
CA MET A 1 -34.62 4.68 -9.80
C MET A 1 -33.50 5.71 -9.88
N LYS A 2 -32.89 6.11 -8.77
CA LYS A 2 -31.68 6.95 -8.87
C LYS A 2 -30.62 6.09 -9.58
N GLU A 3 -30.07 6.56 -10.67
CA GLU A 3 -28.95 5.88 -11.34
C GLU A 3 -27.82 5.67 -10.35
N ALA A 4 -27.17 4.50 -10.39
CA ALA A 4 -26.08 4.18 -9.49
C ALA A 4 -24.90 5.11 -9.78
N MET A 5 -24.19 5.57 -8.75
CA MET A 5 -22.98 6.35 -8.91
C MET A 5 -21.86 5.46 -9.45
N ILE A 6 -21.14 5.93 -10.43
CA ILE A 6 -19.91 5.31 -10.93
C ILE A 6 -18.77 5.67 -9.97
N TYR A 7 -18.14 4.66 -9.33
CA TYR A 7 -17.10 4.89 -8.34
C TYR A 7 -15.71 4.59 -8.91
N LEU A 8 -14.92 5.63 -9.12
CA LEU A 8 -13.58 5.57 -9.71
C LEU A 8 -12.48 6.17 -8.78
N ASP A 9 -12.70 6.21 -7.47
CA ASP A 9 -11.66 6.61 -6.48
C ASP A 9 -11.11 5.40 -5.71
N ASN A 10 -10.91 4.25 -6.38
CA ASN A 10 -10.42 3.02 -5.75
C ASN A 10 -9.01 3.17 -5.16
N ALA A 11 -8.19 4.08 -5.67
CA ALA A 11 -6.87 4.39 -5.10
C ALA A 11 -6.93 5.08 -3.72
N ALA A 12 -8.07 5.66 -3.32
CA ALA A 12 -8.29 6.12 -1.95
C ALA A 12 -8.70 4.96 -1.05
N THR A 13 -9.68 4.17 -1.49
CA THR A 13 -10.12 2.91 -0.87
C THR A 13 -10.91 2.12 -1.90
N THR A 14 -10.69 0.83 -2.00
CA THR A 14 -11.51 -0.02 -2.87
C THR A 14 -12.97 -0.02 -2.40
N PHE A 15 -13.92 0.23 -3.32
CA PHE A 15 -15.35 0.17 -3.06
C PHE A 15 -16.13 -0.26 -4.33
N PRO A 16 -17.13 -1.17 -4.19
CA PRO A 16 -17.47 -1.93 -2.97
C PRO A 16 -16.34 -2.89 -2.57
N LYS A 17 -16.38 -3.40 -1.34
CA LYS A 17 -15.52 -4.52 -0.94
C LYS A 17 -16.10 -5.82 -1.48
N PRO A 18 -15.28 -6.88 -1.69
CA PRO A 18 -15.77 -8.20 -1.93
C PRO A 18 -16.77 -8.65 -0.86
N GLU A 19 -17.82 -9.38 -1.25
CA GLU A 19 -18.88 -9.81 -0.32
C GLU A 19 -18.36 -10.68 0.83
N CYS A 20 -17.31 -11.49 0.57
CA CYS A 20 -16.65 -12.30 1.59
C CYS A 20 -16.10 -11.45 2.76
N VAL A 21 -15.71 -10.20 2.49
CA VAL A 21 -15.20 -9.27 3.52
C VAL A 21 -16.31 -8.90 4.50
N TYR A 22 -17.47 -8.50 3.98
CA TYR A 22 -18.61 -8.14 4.83
C TYR A 22 -19.09 -9.32 5.67
N ARG A 23 -19.20 -10.51 5.07
CA ARG A 23 -19.59 -11.75 5.77
C ARG A 23 -18.59 -12.14 6.85
N ALA A 24 -17.31 -12.09 6.57
CA ALA A 24 -16.27 -12.42 7.54
C ALA A 24 -16.25 -11.45 8.73
N MET A 25 -16.45 -10.16 8.47
CA MET A 25 -16.55 -9.15 9.54
C MET A 25 -17.80 -9.39 10.42
N GLU A 26 -18.95 -9.67 9.83
CA GLU A 26 -20.19 -9.95 10.55
C GLU A 26 -20.06 -11.24 11.38
N GLU A 27 -19.55 -12.31 10.80
CA GLU A 27 -19.30 -13.57 11.49
C GLU A 27 -18.36 -13.37 12.68
N ALA A 28 -17.24 -12.69 12.46
CA ALA A 28 -16.27 -12.46 13.52
C ALA A 28 -16.89 -11.63 14.67
N GLY A 29 -17.60 -10.53 14.35
CA GLY A 29 -18.22 -9.68 15.33
C GLY A 29 -19.29 -10.38 16.18
N ARG A 30 -20.07 -11.29 15.58
CA ARG A 30 -21.15 -12.02 16.27
C ARG A 30 -20.64 -13.23 17.04
N ASN A 31 -19.65 -13.98 16.51
CA ASN A 31 -19.37 -15.32 16.97
C ASN A 31 -18.04 -15.46 17.74
N TYR A 32 -17.04 -14.58 17.50
CA TYR A 32 -15.73 -14.64 18.15
C TYR A 32 -15.00 -13.29 18.27
N GLY A 33 -15.76 -12.18 18.28
CA GLY A 33 -15.23 -10.82 18.47
C GLY A 33 -14.76 -10.57 19.91
N VAL A 34 -13.87 -11.40 20.43
CA VAL A 34 -13.31 -11.32 21.78
C VAL A 34 -11.84 -10.94 21.73
N ASN A 35 -11.26 -10.57 22.88
CA ASN A 35 -9.84 -10.25 22.96
C ASN A 35 -8.98 -11.48 22.65
N ALA A 36 -8.18 -11.43 21.58
CA ALA A 36 -7.35 -12.52 21.12
C ALA A 36 -6.15 -12.83 22.04
N GLY A 37 -5.61 -11.81 22.73
CA GLY A 37 -4.31 -11.94 23.42
C GLY A 37 -4.37 -12.52 24.84
N ARG A 38 -5.55 -12.72 25.46
CA ARG A 38 -5.65 -12.98 26.91
C ARG A 38 -6.51 -14.17 27.33
N GLY A 39 -7.15 -14.86 26.41
CA GLY A 39 -8.08 -15.91 26.74
C GLY A 39 -7.53 -17.30 26.44
N SER A 40 -7.59 -18.22 27.43
CA SER A 40 -7.34 -19.65 27.22
C SER A 40 -8.57 -20.41 26.71
N TYR A 41 -9.71 -19.73 26.50
CA TYR A 41 -10.95 -20.33 26.04
C TYR A 41 -11.06 -20.38 24.50
N ALA A 42 -11.95 -21.23 23.98
CA ALA A 42 -12.03 -21.56 22.57
C ALA A 42 -12.20 -20.34 21.63
N LEU A 43 -13.05 -19.36 22.01
CA LEU A 43 -13.26 -18.16 21.18
C LEU A 43 -12.00 -17.28 21.09
N ALA A 44 -11.23 -17.14 22.17
CA ALA A 44 -10.00 -16.39 22.15
C ALA A 44 -8.93 -17.08 21.29
N ARG A 45 -8.85 -18.42 21.33
CA ARG A 45 -7.98 -19.18 20.42
C ARG A 45 -8.38 -19.00 18.95
N LYS A 46 -9.70 -19.02 18.64
CA LYS A 46 -10.20 -18.75 17.29
C LYS A 46 -9.83 -17.36 16.82
N ALA A 47 -10.01 -16.34 17.66
CA ALA A 47 -9.63 -14.96 17.34
C ALA A 47 -8.12 -14.82 17.08
N SER A 48 -7.28 -15.45 17.92
CA SER A 48 -5.82 -15.47 17.72
C SER A 48 -5.43 -16.18 16.42
N ALA A 49 -6.05 -17.33 16.12
CA ALA A 49 -5.77 -18.08 14.90
C ALA A 49 -6.05 -17.23 13.64
N VAL A 50 -7.18 -16.50 13.59
CA VAL A 50 -7.51 -15.60 12.47
C VAL A 50 -6.46 -14.52 12.28
N ILE A 51 -5.94 -13.95 13.37
CA ILE A 51 -4.87 -12.92 13.28
C ILE A 51 -3.59 -13.54 12.71
N GLU A 52 -3.16 -14.68 13.23
CA GLU A 52 -1.93 -15.35 12.79
C GLU A 52 -2.05 -15.84 11.33
N GLU A 53 -3.18 -16.42 10.94
CA GLU A 53 -3.44 -16.78 9.55
C GLU A 53 -3.35 -15.56 8.63
N THR A 54 -3.88 -14.40 9.03
CA THR A 54 -3.80 -13.18 8.24
C THR A 54 -2.35 -12.71 8.05
N ARG A 55 -1.50 -12.83 9.11
CA ARG A 55 -0.06 -12.53 9.00
C ARG A 55 0.58 -13.39 7.92
N GLU A 56 0.28 -14.68 7.95
CA GLU A 56 0.86 -15.62 7.01
C GLU A 56 0.46 -15.34 5.56
N TRP A 57 -0.81 -15.03 5.31
CA TRP A 57 -1.26 -14.61 4.00
C TRP A 57 -0.54 -13.36 3.48
N ILE A 58 -0.33 -12.36 4.35
CA ILE A 58 0.41 -11.14 4.00
C ILE A 58 1.87 -11.45 3.68
N LYS A 59 2.50 -12.36 4.43
CA LYS A 59 3.86 -12.83 4.15
C LYS A 59 3.95 -13.53 2.79
N CYS A 60 3.00 -14.39 2.45
CA CYS A 60 2.95 -15.05 1.14
C CYS A 60 2.84 -14.04 0.01
N LEU A 61 1.90 -13.07 0.09
CA LEU A 61 1.75 -12.01 -0.92
C LEU A 61 3.02 -11.19 -1.17
N SER A 62 3.85 -11.05 -0.15
CA SER A 62 5.07 -10.22 -0.22
C SER A 62 6.34 -11.03 -0.49
N GLY A 63 6.25 -12.36 -0.66
CA GLY A 63 7.42 -13.23 -0.78
C GLY A 63 8.32 -13.22 0.45
N ALA A 64 7.73 -13.09 1.63
CA ALA A 64 8.43 -12.94 2.89
C ALA A 64 8.13 -14.04 3.92
N ALA A 65 7.52 -15.15 3.52
CA ALA A 65 6.96 -16.16 4.42
C ALA A 65 7.95 -16.70 5.47
N ALA A 66 9.23 -16.79 5.12
CA ALA A 66 10.27 -17.33 6.01
C ALA A 66 11.17 -16.25 6.66
N VAL A 67 11.06 -14.97 6.27
CA VAL A 67 12.11 -13.98 6.55
C VAL A 67 11.62 -12.68 7.18
N ALA A 68 10.32 -12.47 7.29
CA ALA A 68 9.78 -11.25 7.86
C ALA A 68 8.68 -11.53 8.88
N GLU A 69 8.48 -10.56 9.76
CA GLU A 69 7.35 -10.51 10.69
C GLU A 69 6.38 -9.43 10.24
N VAL A 70 5.08 -9.66 10.44
CA VAL A 70 4.02 -8.69 10.17
C VAL A 70 3.59 -8.02 11.48
N VAL A 71 3.56 -6.71 11.48
CA VAL A 71 3.01 -5.89 12.57
C VAL A 71 1.75 -5.21 12.08
N PHE A 72 0.60 -5.49 12.73
CA PHE A 72 -0.66 -4.85 12.39
C PHE A 72 -0.78 -3.47 13.04
N THR A 73 -1.33 -2.55 12.28
CA THR A 73 -1.69 -1.20 12.75
C THR A 73 -3.08 -0.83 12.22
N PRO A 74 -3.75 0.17 12.82
CA PRO A 74 -5.04 0.64 12.31
C PRO A 74 -4.98 1.27 10.91
N SER A 75 -3.81 1.64 10.42
CA SER A 75 -3.61 2.24 9.09
C SER A 75 -2.14 2.29 8.71
N ALA A 76 -1.84 2.41 7.40
CA ALA A 76 -0.48 2.69 6.92
C ALA A 76 0.11 3.98 7.54
N THR A 77 -0.71 4.97 7.87
CA THR A 77 -0.25 6.18 8.57
C THR A 77 0.34 5.85 9.95
N VAL A 78 -0.32 5.00 10.73
CA VAL A 78 0.22 4.55 12.03
C VAL A 78 1.47 3.70 11.81
N ALA A 79 1.48 2.83 10.79
CA ALA A 79 2.66 2.04 10.41
C ALA A 79 3.87 2.94 10.10
N CYS A 80 3.70 3.99 9.28
CA CYS A 80 4.76 4.97 9.00
C CYS A 80 5.28 5.64 10.29
N ASN A 81 4.37 6.02 11.20
CA ASN A 81 4.77 6.62 12.48
C ASN A 81 5.54 5.64 13.35
N GLN A 82 5.16 4.37 13.40
CA GLN A 82 5.89 3.35 14.16
C GLN A 82 7.25 3.04 13.53
N VAL A 83 7.33 2.86 12.22
CA VAL A 83 8.59 2.60 11.53
C VAL A 83 9.56 3.76 11.72
N PHE A 84 9.20 4.97 11.28
CA PHE A 84 10.12 6.10 11.35
C PHE A 84 10.29 6.63 12.77
N GLY A 85 9.27 6.61 13.61
CA GLY A 85 9.34 7.03 15.02
C GLY A 85 10.12 6.06 15.90
N GLY A 86 10.18 4.78 15.52
CA GLY A 86 10.93 3.73 16.21
C GLY A 86 12.42 3.66 15.86
N LEU A 87 12.87 4.35 14.80
CA LEU A 87 14.28 4.45 14.43
C LEU A 87 15.02 5.40 15.40
N GLU A 88 16.32 5.17 15.56
CA GLU A 88 17.20 6.11 16.23
C GLU A 88 17.69 7.17 15.24
N TRP A 89 17.55 8.44 15.63
CA TRP A 89 17.89 9.58 14.79
C TRP A 89 19.01 10.41 15.36
N LYS A 90 19.93 10.84 14.47
CA LYS A 90 21.02 11.75 14.77
C LYS A 90 20.96 12.97 13.82
N LYS A 91 21.58 14.05 14.20
CA LYS A 91 21.64 15.27 13.39
C LYS A 91 22.35 15.06 12.05
N GLU A 92 23.33 14.17 12.04
CA GLU A 92 24.17 13.84 10.89
C GLU A 92 23.48 12.92 9.88
N ASP A 93 22.31 12.35 10.24
CA ASP A 93 21.59 11.42 9.36
C ASP A 93 21.10 12.10 8.10
N VAL A 94 21.03 11.33 7.03
CA VAL A 94 20.52 11.76 5.75
C VAL A 94 19.41 10.80 5.30
N VAL A 95 18.22 11.34 5.18
CA VAL A 95 17.04 10.62 4.70
C VAL A 95 16.80 10.97 3.25
N TYR A 96 16.81 9.98 2.37
CA TYR A 96 16.35 10.16 1.00
C TYR A 96 14.90 9.70 0.88
N VAL A 97 14.10 10.51 0.19
CA VAL A 97 12.68 10.23 -0.07
C VAL A 97 12.40 10.27 -1.56
N SER A 98 11.53 9.42 -2.06
CA SER A 98 11.07 9.61 -3.43
C SER A 98 10.18 10.85 -3.53
N PRO A 99 10.17 11.58 -4.65
CA PRO A 99 9.22 12.69 -4.85
C PRO A 99 7.76 12.24 -4.87
N PHE A 100 7.51 10.93 -4.95
CA PHE A 100 6.18 10.33 -4.98
C PHE A 100 5.60 10.03 -3.59
N GLU A 101 6.32 10.34 -2.51
CA GLU A 101 5.93 9.96 -1.15
C GLU A 101 4.60 10.59 -0.72
N HIS A 102 3.75 9.73 -0.17
CA HIS A 102 2.51 10.16 0.48
C HIS A 102 2.79 10.97 1.77
N ASN A 103 1.85 11.83 2.15
CA ASN A 103 1.93 12.63 3.38
C ASN A 103 2.09 11.78 4.66
N ALA A 104 1.69 10.51 4.65
CA ALA A 104 1.92 9.59 5.77
C ALA A 104 3.41 9.38 6.06
N VAL A 105 4.26 9.36 5.02
CA VAL A 105 5.72 9.31 5.11
C VAL A 105 6.28 10.72 5.35
N MET A 106 5.92 11.69 4.50
CA MET A 106 6.54 13.00 4.53
C MET A 106 6.29 13.77 5.82
N ARG A 107 5.07 13.73 6.36
CA ARG A 107 4.73 14.50 7.57
C ARG A 107 5.43 13.94 8.81
N VAL A 108 5.55 12.63 8.95
CA VAL A 108 6.28 12.05 10.07
C VAL A 108 7.78 12.34 9.98
N LEU A 109 8.38 12.22 8.77
CA LEU A 109 9.79 12.56 8.56
C LEU A 109 10.06 14.05 8.83
N ARG A 110 9.18 14.96 8.40
CA ARG A 110 9.30 16.40 8.69
C ARG A 110 9.16 16.72 10.19
N LEU A 111 8.29 16.00 10.90
CA LEU A 111 8.16 16.14 12.35
C LEU A 111 9.45 15.69 13.05
N LEU A 112 10.00 14.55 12.68
CA LEU A 112 11.24 14.01 13.22
C LEU A 112 12.44 14.90 12.83
N GLN A 113 12.51 15.41 11.61
CA GLN A 113 13.52 16.37 11.19
C GLN A 113 13.55 17.62 12.08
N LYS A 114 12.38 18.17 12.40
CA LYS A 114 12.31 19.33 13.33
C LYS A 114 12.85 19.00 14.72
N ARG A 115 12.70 17.76 15.16
CA ARG A 115 13.12 17.31 16.49
C ARG A 115 14.62 16.97 16.56
N TYR A 116 15.15 16.32 15.51
CA TYR A 116 16.50 15.75 15.53
C TYR A 116 17.50 16.49 14.64
N GLY A 117 17.04 17.26 13.64
CA GLY A 117 17.88 18.12 12.81
C GLY A 117 18.54 17.45 11.62
N PHE A 118 18.16 16.21 11.26
CA PHE A 118 18.72 15.50 10.12
C PHE A 118 18.32 16.11 8.77
N ALA A 119 19.02 15.76 7.70
CA ALA A 119 18.73 16.23 6.35
C ALA A 119 17.70 15.33 5.65
N ILE A 120 16.79 15.93 4.86
CA ILE A 120 15.91 15.20 3.94
C ILE A 120 16.27 15.65 2.53
N GLU A 121 16.59 14.69 1.67
CA GLU A 121 16.94 14.87 0.26
C GLU A 121 15.93 14.13 -0.62
N GLU A 122 15.63 14.68 -1.80
CA GLU A 122 14.78 14.01 -2.76
C GLU A 122 15.61 13.14 -3.71
N LEU A 123 15.16 11.92 -3.98
CA LEU A 123 15.73 11.06 -5.00
C LEU A 123 15.54 11.67 -6.39
N ALA A 124 16.58 11.59 -7.21
CA ALA A 124 16.58 12.22 -8.53
C ALA A 124 15.57 11.58 -9.48
N LEU A 125 14.90 12.43 -10.25
CA LEU A 125 14.06 12.05 -11.38
C LEU A 125 14.73 12.45 -12.69
N LYS A 126 14.36 11.75 -13.77
CA LYS A 126 14.62 12.17 -15.15
C LYS A 126 13.79 13.41 -15.45
N GLU A 127 14.39 14.41 -16.10
CA GLU A 127 13.75 15.71 -16.34
C GLU A 127 12.56 15.62 -17.29
N GLU A 128 12.62 14.71 -18.28
CA GLU A 128 11.61 14.59 -19.34
C GLU A 128 10.41 13.75 -18.93
N SER A 129 10.64 12.61 -18.25
CA SER A 129 9.58 11.64 -17.93
C SER A 129 9.10 11.70 -16.49
N SER A 130 9.79 12.42 -15.61
CA SER A 130 9.58 12.40 -14.16
C SER A 130 9.71 11.01 -13.53
N GLU A 131 10.36 10.05 -14.20
CA GLU A 131 10.69 8.74 -13.66
C GLU A 131 11.96 8.77 -12.83
N MET A 132 12.17 7.74 -12.00
CA MET A 132 13.38 7.63 -11.18
C MET A 132 14.65 7.53 -12.05
N ASP A 133 15.64 8.36 -11.75
CA ASP A 133 16.96 8.36 -12.41
C ASP A 133 17.98 7.60 -11.56
N LEU A 134 18.07 6.29 -11.79
CA LEU A 134 18.92 5.40 -10.98
C LEU A 134 20.42 5.76 -11.04
N GLU A 135 20.92 6.29 -12.16
CA GLU A 135 22.30 6.75 -12.26
C GLU A 135 22.55 7.97 -11.38
N LYS A 136 21.69 8.99 -11.49
CA LYS A 136 21.79 10.17 -10.62
C LYS A 136 21.61 9.80 -9.15
N ILE A 137 20.70 8.88 -8.80
CA ILE A 137 20.51 8.37 -7.43
C ILE A 137 21.79 7.74 -6.91
N ARG A 138 22.47 6.90 -7.70
CA ARG A 138 23.75 6.32 -7.32
C ARG A 138 24.79 7.41 -7.01
N PHE A 139 24.91 8.43 -7.85
CA PHE A 139 25.80 9.57 -7.58
C PHE A 139 25.39 10.38 -6.35
N GLN A 140 24.07 10.58 -6.11
CA GLN A 140 23.58 11.21 -4.89
C GLN A 140 24.07 10.46 -3.63
N PHE A 141 23.94 9.13 -3.61
CA PHE A 141 24.35 8.28 -2.48
C PHE A 141 25.86 8.28 -2.26
N LEU A 142 26.67 8.30 -3.33
CA LEU A 142 28.13 8.42 -3.22
C LEU A 142 28.56 9.78 -2.68
N ARG A 143 27.86 10.86 -3.05
CA ARG A 143 28.19 12.22 -2.63
C ARG A 143 27.72 12.50 -1.19
N LYS A 144 26.55 12.02 -0.82
CA LYS A 144 25.96 12.20 0.50
C LYS A 144 25.31 10.89 0.92
N LYS A 145 26.04 10.12 1.72
CA LYS A 145 25.66 8.76 2.12
C LYS A 145 24.29 8.76 2.81
N PRO A 146 23.31 7.92 2.35
CA PRO A 146 22.03 7.77 3.00
C PRO A 146 22.15 7.03 4.33
N THR A 147 21.39 7.46 5.34
CA THR A 147 21.12 6.68 6.56
C THR A 147 19.81 5.90 6.41
N VAL A 148 18.80 6.55 5.82
CA VAL A 148 17.48 5.96 5.55
C VAL A 148 17.05 6.33 4.13
N VAL A 149 16.46 5.38 3.41
CA VAL A 149 15.82 5.61 2.13
C VAL A 149 14.34 5.21 2.26
N ALA A 150 13.43 6.15 2.03
CA ALA A 150 11.99 5.92 1.97
C ALA A 150 11.52 6.04 0.51
N VAL A 151 10.88 5.00 0.00
CA VAL A 151 10.41 4.95 -1.38
C VAL A 151 9.03 4.32 -1.48
N THR A 152 8.08 5.00 -2.14
CA THR A 152 6.78 4.39 -2.46
C THR A 152 6.93 3.40 -3.61
N HIS A 153 6.19 2.29 -3.57
CA HIS A 153 6.28 1.27 -4.62
C HIS A 153 5.43 1.62 -5.84
N VAL A 154 4.24 2.15 -5.61
CA VAL A 154 3.36 2.66 -6.67
C VAL A 154 2.89 4.06 -6.31
N SER A 155 3.05 5.00 -7.22
CA SER A 155 2.57 6.37 -7.05
C SER A 155 1.04 6.40 -6.94
N ASN A 156 0.54 6.92 -5.83
CA ASN A 156 -0.89 7.15 -5.66
C ASN A 156 -1.42 8.36 -6.47
N VAL A 157 -0.56 9.03 -7.23
CA VAL A 157 -0.90 10.14 -8.12
C VAL A 157 -0.97 9.67 -9.56
N THR A 158 0.12 9.11 -10.08
CA THR A 158 0.29 8.81 -11.51
C THR A 158 0.17 7.32 -11.85
N GLY A 159 0.07 6.44 -10.85
CA GLY A 159 0.12 4.99 -11.08
C GLY A 159 1.51 4.45 -11.46
N TYR A 160 2.56 5.29 -11.48
CA TYR A 160 3.91 4.85 -11.79
C TYR A 160 4.38 3.79 -10.78
N ILE A 161 4.83 2.64 -11.29
CA ILE A 161 5.46 1.56 -10.51
C ILE A 161 6.95 1.87 -10.43
N LEU A 162 7.41 2.32 -9.26
CA LEU A 162 8.78 2.74 -9.04
C LEU A 162 9.74 1.53 -9.00
N PRO A 163 11.01 1.69 -9.40
CA PRO A 163 12.04 0.65 -9.37
C PRO A 163 12.58 0.44 -7.96
N VAL A 164 11.69 -0.01 -7.04
CA VAL A 164 12.03 -0.15 -5.61
C VAL A 164 13.12 -1.18 -5.35
N GLU A 165 13.22 -2.22 -6.19
CA GLU A 165 14.27 -3.24 -6.08
C GLU A 165 15.66 -2.66 -6.32
N GLU A 166 15.79 -1.87 -7.40
CA GLU A 166 17.05 -1.24 -7.78
C GLU A 166 17.44 -0.17 -6.75
N VAL A 167 16.48 0.64 -6.30
CA VAL A 167 16.72 1.65 -5.26
C VAL A 167 17.14 1.00 -3.95
N ALA A 168 16.48 -0.09 -3.54
CA ALA A 168 16.83 -0.82 -2.32
C ALA A 168 18.25 -1.40 -2.38
N LYS A 169 18.66 -1.98 -3.53
CA LYS A 169 20.03 -2.50 -3.74
C LYS A 169 21.07 -1.38 -3.63
N LEU A 170 20.83 -0.24 -4.30
CA LEU A 170 21.72 0.94 -4.21
C LEU A 170 21.82 1.49 -2.77
N ALA A 171 20.71 1.52 -2.03
CA ALA A 171 20.69 1.96 -0.64
C ALA A 171 21.45 0.99 0.29
N ALA A 172 21.28 -0.32 0.08
CA ALA A 172 21.95 -1.35 0.86
C ALA A 172 23.46 -1.37 0.65
N GLU A 173 23.96 -1.05 -0.57
CA GLU A 173 25.40 -0.86 -0.84
C GLU A 173 26.01 0.23 0.07
N GLN A 174 25.20 1.17 0.53
CA GLN A 174 25.60 2.24 1.46
C GLN A 174 25.33 1.88 2.92
N GLY A 175 24.71 0.74 3.21
CA GLY A 175 24.32 0.33 4.56
C GLY A 175 23.11 1.10 5.11
N ALA A 176 22.30 1.72 4.25
CA ALA A 176 21.11 2.45 4.64
C ALA A 176 19.97 1.52 5.09
N VAL A 177 19.09 2.05 5.92
CA VAL A 177 17.78 1.45 6.22
C VAL A 177 16.83 1.73 5.06
N VAL A 178 16.12 0.71 4.58
CA VAL A 178 15.18 0.83 3.46
C VAL A 178 13.76 0.61 3.94
N ALA A 179 12.91 1.62 3.79
CA ALA A 179 11.48 1.56 4.06
C ALA A 179 10.68 1.80 2.76
N VAL A 180 9.83 0.85 2.41
CA VAL A 180 8.99 0.91 1.22
C VAL A 180 7.54 1.13 1.61
N ASP A 181 6.89 2.17 1.07
CA ASP A 181 5.43 2.31 1.14
C ASP A 181 4.77 1.51 0.02
N GLY A 182 4.31 0.31 0.35
CA GLY A 182 3.60 -0.60 -0.52
C GLY A 182 2.07 -0.45 -0.49
N SER A 183 1.53 0.65 0.05
CA SER A 183 0.08 0.85 0.25
C SER A 183 -0.75 0.81 -1.05
N GLN A 184 -0.13 1.03 -2.21
CA GLN A 184 -0.75 0.93 -3.53
C GLN A 184 -0.21 -0.28 -4.33
N ALA A 185 0.56 -1.17 -3.70
CA ALA A 185 1.29 -2.22 -4.42
C ALA A 185 1.04 -3.62 -3.88
N LEU A 186 0.99 -3.81 -2.54
CA LEU A 186 0.86 -5.15 -1.97
C LEU A 186 -0.43 -5.83 -2.44
N GLY A 187 -0.30 -7.04 -3.01
CA GLY A 187 -1.41 -7.78 -3.61
C GLY A 187 -1.76 -7.34 -5.03
N LEU A 188 -1.05 -6.35 -5.61
CA LEU A 188 -1.20 -5.89 -6.98
C LEU A 188 0.10 -6.05 -7.78
N VAL A 189 1.21 -5.56 -7.26
CA VAL A 189 2.52 -5.67 -7.91
C VAL A 189 3.29 -6.80 -7.25
N PRO A 190 3.66 -7.86 -8.00
CA PRO A 190 4.47 -8.95 -7.45
C PRO A 190 5.79 -8.43 -6.88
N ILE A 191 6.12 -8.85 -5.66
CA ILE A 191 7.38 -8.51 -5.00
C ILE A 191 7.89 -9.69 -4.18
N CYS A 192 9.20 -9.91 -4.17
CA CYS A 192 9.85 -10.95 -3.37
C CYS A 192 10.78 -10.32 -2.32
N LEU A 193 10.24 -9.98 -1.15
CA LEU A 193 11.00 -9.34 -0.09
C LEU A 193 12.15 -10.19 0.44
N ARG A 194 12.06 -11.53 0.35
CA ARG A 194 13.14 -12.45 0.73
C ARG A 194 14.45 -12.16 -0.02
N ASN A 195 14.34 -11.70 -1.27
CA ASN A 195 15.47 -11.47 -2.15
C ASN A 195 15.91 -10.00 -2.18
N LEU A 196 15.27 -9.15 -1.39
CA LEU A 196 15.48 -7.70 -1.42
C LEU A 196 15.99 -7.18 -0.07
N PRO A 197 16.91 -6.24 -0.07
CA PRO A 197 17.40 -5.60 1.14
C PRO A 197 16.43 -4.52 1.63
N VAL A 198 15.17 -4.89 1.82
CA VAL A 198 14.10 -4.02 2.36
C VAL A 198 13.94 -4.34 3.85
N ASP A 199 14.02 -3.33 4.71
CA ASP A 199 13.86 -3.49 6.15
C ASP A 199 12.41 -3.42 6.58
N PHE A 200 11.65 -2.51 5.97
CA PHE A 200 10.25 -2.27 6.27
C PHE A 200 9.44 -2.14 4.98
N TYR A 201 8.37 -2.91 4.89
CA TYR A 201 7.41 -2.81 3.79
C TYR A 201 6.03 -2.52 4.36
N ILE A 202 5.54 -1.29 4.17
CA ILE A 202 4.31 -0.77 4.76
C ILE A 202 3.13 -1.08 3.84
N PHE A 203 1.95 -1.40 4.41
CA PHE A 203 0.75 -1.68 3.64
C PHE A 203 -0.52 -1.08 4.24
N ALA A 204 -1.50 -0.85 3.38
CA ALA A 204 -2.87 -0.45 3.73
C ALA A 204 -3.84 -1.58 3.37
N GLY A 205 -4.58 -2.11 4.36
CA GLY A 205 -5.48 -3.23 4.12
C GLY A 205 -6.70 -2.90 3.27
N HIS A 206 -7.09 -1.61 3.21
CA HIS A 206 -8.33 -1.17 2.57
C HIS A 206 -8.19 -0.70 1.11
N LYS A 207 -7.00 -0.79 0.52
CA LYS A 207 -6.70 -0.42 -0.87
C LYS A 207 -6.59 -1.68 -1.74
N THR A 208 -5.43 -1.93 -2.32
CA THR A 208 -5.16 -3.07 -3.20
C THR A 208 -5.50 -4.44 -2.60
N LEU A 209 -5.41 -4.58 -1.28
CA LEU A 209 -5.82 -5.80 -0.57
C LEU A 209 -7.34 -5.94 -0.40
N CYS A 210 -8.15 -4.97 -0.81
CA CYS A 210 -9.62 -4.97 -0.74
C CYS A 210 -10.22 -5.22 0.66
N GLY A 211 -9.44 -5.17 1.72
CA GLY A 211 -9.87 -5.35 3.10
C GLY A 211 -10.62 -4.14 3.66
N PRO A 212 -11.13 -4.20 4.89
CA PRO A 212 -11.85 -3.10 5.51
C PRO A 212 -10.92 -1.96 5.91
N MET A 213 -11.49 -0.75 6.05
CA MET A 213 -10.81 0.35 6.72
C MET A 213 -10.47 -0.02 8.18
N GLY A 214 -9.49 0.64 8.75
CA GLY A 214 -9.01 0.31 10.10
C GLY A 214 -8.03 -0.86 10.14
N THR A 215 -7.51 -1.28 8.97
CA THR A 215 -6.46 -2.30 8.82
C THR A 215 -5.29 -1.76 8.01
N GLY A 216 -4.10 -2.07 8.46
CA GLY A 216 -2.84 -1.79 7.83
C GLY A 216 -1.70 -2.40 8.65
N GLY A 217 -0.48 -2.09 8.30
CA GLY A 217 0.67 -2.61 9.02
C GLY A 217 1.96 -2.47 8.23
N PHE A 218 2.95 -3.20 8.69
CA PHE A 218 4.21 -3.31 7.98
C PHE A 218 4.84 -4.70 8.20
N LEU A 219 5.61 -5.13 7.23
CA LEU A 219 6.52 -6.27 7.36
C LEU A 219 7.89 -5.73 7.76
N GLN A 220 8.56 -6.42 8.68
CA GLN A 220 9.94 -6.11 9.11
C GLN A 220 10.86 -7.31 8.89
N SER A 221 12.05 -7.07 8.34
CA SER A 221 13.06 -8.11 8.08
C SER A 221 13.77 -8.61 9.34
N GLY A 222 13.65 -7.90 10.46
CA GLY A 222 14.38 -8.18 11.69
C GLY A 222 15.83 -7.65 11.71
N ARG A 223 16.37 -7.12 10.60
CA ARG A 223 17.71 -6.51 10.56
C ARG A 223 17.81 -5.26 11.43
N ILE A 224 16.73 -4.49 11.49
CA ILE A 224 16.64 -3.25 12.28
C ILE A 224 15.61 -3.46 13.38
N VAL A 225 16.03 -3.22 14.62
CA VAL A 225 15.15 -3.29 15.79
C VAL A 225 14.52 -1.93 16.02
N LEU A 226 13.19 -1.85 15.94
CA LEU A 226 12.44 -0.64 16.23
C LEU A 226 12.26 -0.47 17.73
N LYS A 227 12.44 0.77 18.22
CA LYS A 227 11.94 1.14 19.54
C LYS A 227 10.42 1.29 19.51
N PRO A 228 9.70 0.83 20.54
CA PRO A 228 8.26 1.05 20.63
C PRO A 228 7.93 2.54 20.55
N PHE A 229 7.12 2.91 19.56
CA PHE A 229 6.66 4.29 19.37
C PHE A 229 5.37 4.57 20.16
N LEU A 230 4.52 3.56 20.30
CA LEU A 230 3.32 3.61 21.12
C LEU A 230 3.51 2.72 22.34
N ALA A 231 3.11 3.19 23.51
CA ALA A 231 3.13 2.42 24.74
C ALA A 231 1.72 2.03 25.16
N GLY A 232 1.56 0.79 25.64
CA GLY A 232 0.26 0.30 26.08
C GLY A 232 0.28 -1.17 26.46
N GLY A 233 -0.87 -1.70 26.85
CA GLY A 233 -0.99 -3.11 27.20
C GLY A 233 -0.87 -4.01 25.98
N THR A 234 -0.02 -5.01 26.06
CA THR A 234 0.27 -5.96 24.96
C THR A 234 -0.44 -7.31 25.09
N GLY A 235 -1.22 -7.49 26.16
CA GLY A 235 -1.89 -8.77 26.43
C GLY A 235 -1.01 -9.84 27.09
N SER A 236 0.29 -9.64 27.14
CA SER A 236 1.28 -10.52 27.75
C SER A 236 2.18 -9.76 28.72
N ARG A 237 2.97 -10.48 29.56
CA ARG A 237 3.99 -9.91 30.46
C ARG A 237 3.48 -8.74 31.31
N SER A 238 2.27 -8.87 31.89
CA SER A 238 1.55 -7.78 32.58
C SER A 238 2.25 -7.23 33.82
N LEU A 239 3.29 -7.88 34.31
CA LEU A 239 4.11 -7.42 35.43
C LEU A 239 5.26 -6.52 34.99
N ASP A 240 5.62 -6.54 33.70
CA ASP A 240 6.67 -5.67 33.17
C ASP A 240 6.09 -4.31 32.84
N LEU A 241 6.78 -3.27 33.23
CA LEU A 241 6.42 -1.88 32.92
C LEU A 241 7.12 -1.34 31.67
N GLU A 242 8.14 -2.05 31.19
CA GLU A 242 8.87 -1.69 29.97
C GLU A 242 8.22 -2.29 28.73
N MET A 243 8.28 -1.55 27.62
CA MET A 243 7.81 -2.01 26.32
C MET A 243 8.88 -2.85 25.62
N TYR A 244 8.44 -3.81 24.81
CA TYR A 244 9.32 -4.69 24.04
C TYR A 244 9.44 -4.24 22.59
N SER A 245 10.56 -4.60 21.95
CA SER A 245 10.82 -4.33 20.53
C SER A 245 10.46 -5.53 19.61
N ASP A 246 9.71 -6.51 20.13
CA ASP A 246 9.13 -7.59 19.37
C ASP A 246 7.75 -7.21 18.80
N VAL A 247 7.16 -8.07 17.96
CA VAL A 247 5.82 -7.84 17.37
C VAL A 247 4.78 -7.52 18.44
N THR A 248 4.85 -8.20 19.59
CA THR A 248 3.90 -7.99 20.70
C THR A 248 4.00 -6.56 21.23
N GLY A 249 5.23 -6.04 21.41
CA GLY A 249 5.45 -4.68 21.89
C GLY A 249 5.15 -3.60 20.84
N LEU A 250 5.21 -3.96 19.55
CA LEU A 250 4.86 -3.08 18.45
C LEU A 250 3.35 -3.06 18.14
N GLU A 251 2.54 -3.91 18.79
CA GLU A 251 1.08 -3.98 18.66
C GLU A 251 0.37 -3.70 20.00
N PRO A 252 0.58 -2.52 20.62
CA PRO A 252 -0.09 -2.22 21.88
C PRO A 252 -1.60 -2.04 21.68
N GLY A 253 -2.38 -2.55 22.62
CA GLY A 253 -3.83 -2.48 22.60
C GLY A 253 -4.48 -3.77 22.09
N SER A 254 -5.82 -3.74 22.02
CA SER A 254 -6.59 -4.86 21.48
C SER A 254 -6.72 -4.73 19.96
N LEU A 255 -6.26 -5.74 19.24
CA LEU A 255 -6.41 -5.78 17.78
C LEU A 255 -7.88 -5.88 17.38
N ASN A 256 -8.24 -5.26 16.25
CA ASN A 256 -9.59 -5.32 15.71
C ASN A 256 -9.83 -6.66 14.99
N VAL A 257 -10.21 -7.68 15.75
CA VAL A 257 -10.43 -9.05 15.25
C VAL A 257 -11.39 -9.08 14.06
N ALA A 258 -12.50 -8.32 14.11
CA ALA A 258 -13.48 -8.32 13.03
C ALA A 258 -12.91 -7.72 11.74
N ALA A 259 -12.18 -6.61 11.83
CA ALA A 259 -11.56 -6.01 10.65
C ALA A 259 -10.43 -6.90 10.08
N ILE A 260 -9.63 -7.55 10.95
CA ILE A 260 -8.59 -8.49 10.51
C ILE A 260 -9.22 -9.73 9.85
N ALA A 261 -10.34 -10.24 10.37
CA ALA A 261 -11.09 -11.32 9.72
C ALA A 261 -11.57 -10.93 8.30
N GLY A 262 -12.07 -9.69 8.14
CA GLY A 262 -12.41 -9.15 6.83
C GLY A 262 -11.20 -9.03 5.91
N LEU A 263 -10.05 -8.58 6.41
CA LEU A 263 -8.79 -8.52 5.65
C LEU A 263 -8.34 -9.93 5.24
N ARG A 264 -8.41 -10.91 6.14
CA ARG A 264 -8.10 -12.32 5.83
C ARG A 264 -8.96 -12.82 4.66
N ALA A 265 -10.27 -12.59 4.72
CA ALA A 265 -11.19 -13.01 3.66
C ALA A 265 -10.87 -12.35 2.32
N ALA A 266 -10.54 -11.04 2.33
CA ALA A 266 -10.16 -10.29 1.13
C ALA A 266 -8.89 -10.86 0.49
N VAL A 267 -7.85 -11.13 1.30
CA VAL A 267 -6.58 -11.67 0.82
C VAL A 267 -6.73 -13.11 0.33
N ALA A 268 -7.51 -13.93 1.04
CA ALA A 268 -7.81 -15.31 0.61
C ALA A 268 -8.53 -15.33 -0.74
N GLU A 269 -9.52 -14.44 -0.95
CA GLU A 269 -10.20 -14.33 -2.23
C GLU A 269 -9.30 -13.80 -3.35
N LEU A 270 -8.39 -12.85 -3.02
CA LEU A 270 -7.39 -12.35 -3.97
C LEU A 270 -6.48 -13.47 -4.47
N CYS A 271 -6.10 -14.40 -3.57
CA CYS A 271 -5.26 -15.55 -3.88
C CYS A 271 -6.03 -16.72 -4.55
N GLY A 272 -7.37 -16.70 -4.55
CA GLY A 272 -8.22 -17.70 -5.20
C GLY A 272 -8.51 -18.97 -4.37
N GLU A 273 -9.46 -19.77 -4.85
CA GLU A 273 -9.95 -20.97 -4.12
C GLU A 273 -8.89 -22.06 -3.95
N ASP A 274 -8.00 -22.22 -4.92
CA ASP A 274 -6.93 -23.25 -4.87
C ASP A 274 -5.97 -23.01 -3.70
N MET A 275 -5.68 -21.74 -3.40
CA MET A 275 -4.92 -21.38 -2.21
C MET A 275 -5.71 -21.63 -0.92
N GLY A 276 -7.03 -21.46 -0.92
CA GLY A 276 -7.89 -21.79 0.20
C GLY A 276 -7.79 -23.26 0.57
N GLN A 277 -7.88 -24.17 -0.41
CA GLN A 277 -7.74 -25.61 -0.22
C GLN A 277 -6.33 -26.00 0.24
N MET A 278 -5.30 -25.41 -0.34
CA MET A 278 -3.93 -25.62 0.08
C MET A 278 -3.71 -25.14 1.52
N TRP A 279 -4.38 -24.07 1.94
CA TRP A 279 -4.31 -23.52 3.28
C TRP A 279 -5.07 -24.40 4.32
N GLU A 280 -6.22 -24.95 3.97
CA GLU A 280 -6.93 -25.93 4.83
C GLU A 280 -6.06 -27.16 5.11
N SER A 281 -5.45 -27.73 4.08
CA SER A 281 -4.48 -28.82 4.21
C SER A 281 -3.28 -28.43 5.08
N TRP A 282 -2.86 -27.18 5.04
CA TRP A 282 -1.81 -26.63 5.87
C TRP A 282 -2.21 -26.48 7.34
N THR A 283 -3.39 -25.95 7.65
CA THR A 283 -3.88 -25.82 9.03
C THR A 283 -4.07 -27.19 9.70
N GLU A 284 -4.49 -28.17 8.94
CA GLU A 284 -4.53 -29.57 9.39
C GLU A 284 -3.12 -30.11 9.67
N PHE A 285 -2.17 -29.86 8.78
CA PHE A 285 -0.76 -30.28 8.95
C PHE A 285 -0.10 -29.61 10.16
N CYS A 286 -0.27 -28.29 10.35
CA CYS A 286 0.30 -27.57 11.50
C CYS A 286 -0.30 -28.01 12.83
N SER A 287 -1.59 -28.35 12.88
CA SER A 287 -2.24 -28.87 14.08
C SER A 287 -1.72 -30.29 14.46
N ALA A 288 -1.26 -31.04 13.48
CA ALA A 288 -0.74 -32.38 13.67
C ALA A 288 0.77 -32.43 13.99
N SER A 289 1.57 -31.49 13.51
CA SER A 289 3.03 -31.66 13.45
C SER A 289 3.85 -30.82 14.43
N ARG A 290 3.28 -29.90 15.22
CA ARG A 290 4.05 -28.99 16.13
C ARG A 290 5.31 -28.35 15.48
N GLY A 291 5.42 -28.35 14.15
CA GLY A 291 6.66 -28.18 13.42
C GLY A 291 6.74 -26.91 12.58
N GLU A 292 7.97 -26.58 12.27
CA GLU A 292 8.34 -25.55 11.31
C GLU A 292 7.70 -25.81 9.95
N ARG A 293 7.39 -24.74 9.22
CA ARG A 293 6.77 -24.83 7.90
C ARG A 293 7.73 -25.45 6.89
N PRO A 294 7.27 -26.38 6.05
CA PRO A 294 8.08 -26.81 4.93
C PRO A 294 8.35 -25.63 4.00
N GLU A 295 9.61 -25.34 3.75
CA GLU A 295 10.05 -24.24 2.88
C GLU A 295 9.41 -24.33 1.48
N GLU A 296 9.24 -25.56 0.97
CA GLU A 296 8.58 -25.84 -0.30
C GLU A 296 7.10 -25.38 -0.33
N PHE A 297 6.39 -25.52 0.78
CA PHE A 297 5.00 -25.04 0.89
C PHE A 297 4.93 -23.52 0.80
N CYS A 298 5.77 -22.83 1.58
CA CYS A 298 5.85 -21.36 1.55
C CYS A 298 6.16 -20.87 0.15
N ARG A 299 7.10 -21.50 -0.55
CA ARG A 299 7.48 -21.13 -1.93
C ARG A 299 6.31 -21.29 -2.92
N LYS A 300 5.59 -22.42 -2.86
CA LYS A 300 4.41 -22.65 -3.73
C LYS A 300 3.30 -21.62 -3.46
N ALA A 301 3.05 -21.30 -2.18
CA ALA A 301 2.07 -20.31 -1.81
C ALA A 301 2.43 -18.90 -2.33
N GLU A 302 3.71 -18.52 -2.25
CA GLU A 302 4.22 -17.27 -2.78
C GLU A 302 4.12 -17.21 -4.31
N GLU A 303 4.55 -18.25 -5.02
CA GLU A 303 4.46 -18.34 -6.48
C GLU A 303 3.01 -18.13 -6.95
N PHE A 304 2.07 -18.84 -6.32
CA PHE A 304 0.64 -18.71 -6.64
C PHE A 304 0.10 -17.31 -6.34
N ALA A 305 0.44 -16.73 -5.19
CA ALA A 305 0.03 -15.38 -4.83
C ALA A 305 0.55 -14.32 -5.81
N TRP A 306 1.76 -14.51 -6.36
CA TRP A 306 2.34 -13.61 -7.36
C TRP A 306 1.69 -13.75 -8.72
N GLU A 307 1.36 -14.97 -9.16
CA GLU A 307 0.61 -15.18 -10.39
C GLU A 307 -0.73 -14.46 -10.32
N LYS A 308 -1.45 -14.56 -9.21
CA LYS A 308 -2.72 -13.86 -9.01
C LYS A 308 -2.57 -12.35 -8.93
N ALA A 309 -1.55 -11.84 -8.25
CA ALA A 309 -1.26 -10.41 -8.24
C ALA A 309 -0.95 -9.88 -9.66
N ALA A 310 -0.18 -10.65 -10.46
CA ALA A 310 0.11 -10.31 -11.85
C ALA A 310 -1.16 -10.27 -12.72
N GLU A 311 -2.07 -11.25 -12.58
CA GLU A 311 -3.37 -11.27 -13.27
C GLU A 311 -4.21 -10.02 -12.97
N VAL A 312 -4.25 -9.60 -11.69
CA VAL A 312 -4.96 -8.38 -11.25
C VAL A 312 -4.29 -7.14 -11.86
N LEU A 313 -2.96 -7.07 -11.81
CA LEU A 313 -2.22 -5.95 -12.40
C LEU A 313 -2.46 -5.84 -13.91
N GLU A 314 -2.38 -6.95 -14.66
CA GLU A 314 -2.65 -6.97 -16.10
C GLU A 314 -4.07 -6.49 -16.42
N ARG A 315 -5.06 -6.90 -15.62
CA ARG A 315 -6.43 -6.42 -15.77
C ARG A 315 -6.52 -4.92 -15.53
N GLU A 316 -5.94 -4.41 -14.44
CA GLU A 316 -5.96 -2.97 -14.13
C GLU A 316 -5.20 -2.17 -15.20
N GLN A 317 -4.07 -2.66 -15.70
CA GLN A 317 -3.32 -2.04 -16.79
C GLN A 317 -4.13 -1.99 -18.09
N ARG A 318 -4.85 -3.06 -18.43
CA ARG A 318 -5.72 -3.09 -19.60
C ARG A 318 -6.85 -2.06 -19.47
N MET A 319 -7.51 -1.99 -18.32
CA MET A 319 -8.59 -1.03 -18.06
C MET A 319 -8.07 0.43 -18.07
N ALA A 320 -6.92 0.68 -17.45
CA ALA A 320 -6.28 1.99 -17.51
C ALA A 320 -5.88 2.35 -18.94
N GLY A 321 -5.30 1.42 -19.71
CA GLY A 321 -4.96 1.60 -21.11
C GLY A 321 -6.18 1.97 -21.96
N TYR A 322 -7.30 1.26 -21.74
CA TYR A 322 -8.57 1.57 -22.39
C TYR A 322 -9.00 3.03 -22.18
N LEU A 323 -8.93 3.54 -20.94
CA LEU A 323 -9.25 4.92 -20.62
C LEU A 323 -8.24 5.92 -21.22
N ILE A 324 -6.95 5.62 -21.12
CA ILE A 324 -5.87 6.46 -21.65
C ILE A 324 -6.04 6.66 -23.17
N ASP A 325 -6.30 5.60 -23.93
CA ASP A 325 -6.50 5.65 -25.38
C ASP A 325 -7.66 6.57 -25.79
N ARG A 326 -8.66 6.73 -24.91
CA ARG A 326 -9.77 7.67 -25.12
C ARG A 326 -9.38 9.10 -24.76
N PHE A 327 -8.74 9.28 -23.65
CA PHE A 327 -8.31 10.59 -23.20
C PHE A 327 -7.27 11.25 -24.14
N GLU A 328 -6.37 10.46 -24.73
CA GLU A 328 -5.41 10.93 -25.73
C GLU A 328 -6.08 11.52 -27.00
N LYS A 329 -7.35 11.17 -27.26
CA LYS A 329 -8.13 11.68 -28.40
C LYS A 329 -8.95 12.93 -28.07
N ILE A 330 -9.00 13.35 -26.81
CA ILE A 330 -9.78 14.51 -26.38
C ILE A 330 -8.85 15.73 -26.36
N PRO A 331 -9.06 16.73 -27.25
CA PRO A 331 -8.27 17.96 -27.19
C PRO A 331 -8.41 18.65 -25.84
N GLY A 332 -7.32 19.22 -25.32
CA GLY A 332 -7.32 19.88 -24.02
C GLY A 332 -7.18 18.95 -22.81
N VAL A 333 -7.18 17.63 -22.97
CA VAL A 333 -6.89 16.70 -21.89
C VAL A 333 -5.39 16.45 -21.80
N LYS A 334 -4.82 16.71 -20.64
CA LYS A 334 -3.41 16.46 -20.33
C LYS A 334 -3.28 15.26 -19.39
N LEU A 335 -2.54 14.24 -19.82
CA LEU A 335 -2.26 13.03 -19.04
C LEU A 335 -0.90 13.10 -18.35
N TYR A 336 -0.80 12.44 -17.18
CA TYR A 336 0.44 12.31 -16.39
C TYR A 336 0.78 10.83 -16.21
N LEU A 337 1.57 10.29 -17.13
CA LEU A 337 1.83 8.87 -17.27
C LEU A 337 3.32 8.59 -17.27
N PRO A 338 3.78 7.40 -16.83
CA PRO A 338 5.16 6.97 -17.04
C PRO A 338 5.42 6.75 -18.53
N GLU A 339 6.69 6.91 -18.93
CA GLU A 339 7.16 6.66 -20.29
C GLU A 339 7.00 5.17 -20.65
N ASP A 340 7.43 4.28 -19.75
CA ASP A 340 7.19 2.84 -19.87
C ASP A 340 5.79 2.47 -19.33
N ARG A 341 4.84 2.24 -20.23
CA ARG A 341 3.47 1.84 -19.90
C ARG A 341 3.38 0.51 -19.12
N LYS A 342 4.40 -0.34 -19.17
CA LYS A 342 4.45 -1.54 -18.34
C LYS A 342 4.70 -1.24 -16.87
N ARG A 343 5.24 -0.06 -16.57
CA ARG A 343 5.42 0.47 -15.22
C ARG A 343 4.25 1.36 -14.79
N HIS A 344 3.03 1.01 -15.17
CA HIS A 344 1.82 1.76 -14.84
C HIS A 344 0.78 0.84 -14.20
N ALA A 345 0.27 1.20 -13.03
CA ALA A 345 -0.85 0.52 -12.37
C ALA A 345 -2.20 1.16 -12.79
N GLY A 346 -3.30 0.68 -12.22
CA GLY A 346 -4.66 1.12 -12.52
C GLY A 346 -5.04 2.55 -12.07
N ILE A 347 -4.09 3.50 -12.04
CA ILE A 347 -4.32 4.87 -11.56
C ILE A 347 -3.99 5.85 -12.68
N VAL A 348 -4.99 6.55 -13.20
CA VAL A 348 -4.84 7.52 -14.29
C VAL A 348 -5.02 8.93 -13.76
N ALA A 349 -3.99 9.78 -13.91
CA ALA A 349 -4.04 11.20 -13.56
C ALA A 349 -4.15 12.06 -14.83
N PHE A 350 -5.05 13.03 -14.80
CA PHE A 350 -5.26 13.95 -15.92
C PHE A 350 -5.70 15.33 -15.43
N ASN A 351 -5.67 16.32 -16.36
CA ASN A 351 -6.31 17.61 -16.22
C ASN A 351 -6.99 18.00 -17.53
N VAL A 352 -7.93 18.92 -17.46
CA VAL A 352 -8.62 19.51 -18.60
C VAL A 352 -8.21 20.98 -18.69
N GLU A 353 -7.75 21.44 -19.86
CA GLU A 353 -7.36 22.83 -20.08
C GLU A 353 -8.54 23.77 -19.81
N GLY A 354 -8.26 24.89 -19.16
CA GLY A 354 -9.28 25.87 -18.79
C GLY A 354 -9.98 25.61 -17.45
N TYR A 355 -9.78 24.42 -16.83
CA TYR A 355 -10.41 24.08 -15.56
C TYR A 355 -9.37 23.76 -14.47
N GLN A 356 -9.70 24.07 -13.22
CA GLN A 356 -9.01 23.51 -12.08
C GLN A 356 -9.44 22.05 -11.85
N ALA A 357 -8.57 21.23 -11.28
CA ALA A 357 -8.89 19.83 -11.02
C ALA A 357 -10.17 19.64 -10.18
N SER A 358 -10.39 20.53 -9.20
CA SER A 358 -11.60 20.51 -8.35
C SER A 358 -12.88 20.82 -9.11
N GLU A 359 -12.83 21.69 -10.11
CA GLU A 359 -13.98 22.05 -10.94
C GLU A 359 -14.39 20.86 -11.80
N VAL A 360 -13.42 20.20 -12.46
CA VAL A 360 -13.69 18.98 -13.23
C VAL A 360 -14.32 17.90 -12.34
N GLY A 361 -13.78 17.70 -11.11
CA GLY A 361 -14.33 16.71 -10.19
C GLY A 361 -15.75 17.05 -9.73
N MET A 362 -16.08 18.32 -9.54
CA MET A 362 -17.43 18.77 -9.18
C MET A 362 -18.42 18.52 -10.34
N LEU A 363 -18.07 18.87 -11.58
CA LEU A 363 -18.89 18.60 -12.76
C LEU A 363 -19.12 17.10 -12.94
N LEU A 364 -18.08 16.25 -12.81
CA LEU A 364 -18.21 14.81 -12.90
C LEU A 364 -19.17 14.22 -11.84
N ASP A 365 -19.14 14.74 -10.61
CA ASP A 365 -20.04 14.29 -9.55
C ASP A 365 -21.49 14.78 -9.75
N GLU A 366 -21.68 16.09 -9.98
CA GLU A 366 -23.01 16.72 -10.02
C GLU A 366 -23.79 16.38 -11.29
N ASP A 367 -23.13 16.45 -12.47
CA ASP A 367 -23.80 16.30 -13.76
C ASP A 367 -23.80 14.85 -14.27
N TYR A 368 -22.70 14.10 -13.98
CA TYR A 368 -22.51 12.74 -14.52
C TYR A 368 -22.54 11.63 -13.47
N ARG A 369 -22.61 11.98 -12.17
CA ARG A 369 -22.60 11.02 -11.05
C ARG A 369 -21.37 10.10 -11.06
N ILE A 370 -20.22 10.66 -11.38
CA ILE A 370 -18.94 9.95 -11.43
C ILE A 370 -18.03 10.44 -10.30
N ALA A 371 -17.71 9.56 -9.36
CA ALA A 371 -16.85 9.86 -8.23
C ALA A 371 -15.37 9.65 -8.59
N VAL A 372 -14.63 10.73 -8.64
CA VAL A 372 -13.16 10.77 -8.80
C VAL A 372 -12.51 11.57 -7.68
N ARG A 373 -11.20 11.52 -7.55
CA ARG A 373 -10.49 12.35 -6.59
C ARG A 373 -9.72 13.47 -7.27
N THR A 374 -9.71 14.66 -6.66
CA THR A 374 -9.05 15.85 -7.19
C THR A 374 -8.03 16.44 -6.23
N GLY A 375 -7.10 17.27 -6.76
CA GLY A 375 -6.09 18.00 -6.01
C GLY A 375 -4.74 17.28 -5.90
N TYR A 376 -3.99 17.55 -4.83
CA TYR A 376 -2.60 17.09 -4.67
C TYR A 376 -2.46 15.63 -4.17
N GLN A 377 -3.53 14.86 -4.09
CA GLN A 377 -3.58 13.43 -3.76
C GLN A 377 -2.76 13.04 -2.51
N CYS A 378 -2.53 13.96 -1.59
CA CYS A 378 -1.67 13.77 -0.42
C CYS A 378 -0.22 13.37 -0.73
N ALA A 379 0.29 13.66 -1.93
CA ALA A 379 1.68 13.45 -2.33
C ALA A 379 2.27 14.75 -2.93
N PRO A 380 2.58 15.77 -2.10
CA PRO A 380 2.79 17.13 -2.56
C PRO A 380 4.05 17.34 -3.40
N LEU A 381 5.09 16.50 -3.22
CA LEU A 381 6.38 16.72 -3.83
C LEU A 381 6.38 16.50 -5.34
N ILE A 382 5.65 15.48 -5.81
CA ILE A 382 5.65 15.14 -7.25
C ILE A 382 5.01 16.22 -8.12
N HIS A 383 4.08 17.00 -7.59
CA HIS A 383 3.35 18.01 -8.35
C HIS A 383 4.24 19.14 -8.92
N LYS A 384 5.40 19.42 -8.29
CA LYS A 384 6.38 20.37 -8.85
C LYS A 384 7.03 19.84 -10.13
N TYR A 385 7.26 18.51 -10.20
CA TYR A 385 7.83 17.84 -11.37
C TYR A 385 6.80 17.68 -12.48
N LEU A 386 5.57 17.33 -12.13
CA LEU A 386 4.44 17.25 -13.07
C LEU A 386 3.93 18.61 -13.54
N ARG A 387 4.37 19.72 -12.91
CA ARG A 387 3.96 21.09 -13.23
C ARG A 387 2.44 21.29 -13.20
N THR A 388 1.79 20.77 -12.16
CA THR A 388 0.32 20.80 -12.02
C THR A 388 -0.18 22.00 -11.20
N GLY A 389 0.67 23.01 -10.97
CA GLY A 389 0.33 24.16 -10.13
C GLY A 389 -0.84 24.99 -10.65
N GLU A 390 -0.95 25.18 -11.96
CA GLU A 390 -2.04 25.92 -12.61
C GLU A 390 -3.41 25.22 -12.44
N PHE A 391 -3.42 23.90 -12.36
CA PHE A 391 -4.63 23.08 -12.15
C PHE A 391 -4.95 22.83 -10.67
N LEU A 392 -4.13 23.31 -9.73
CA LEU A 392 -4.19 23.02 -8.29
C LEU A 392 -4.17 21.51 -7.97
N GLY A 393 -3.40 20.76 -8.74
CA GLY A 393 -3.26 19.32 -8.62
C GLY A 393 -3.68 18.55 -9.87
N VAL A 394 -4.29 17.40 -9.71
CA VAL A 394 -4.78 16.55 -10.81
C VAL A 394 -6.17 16.01 -10.49
N VAL A 395 -6.91 15.63 -11.52
CA VAL A 395 -8.02 14.69 -11.44
C VAL A 395 -7.43 13.27 -11.49
N ARG A 396 -7.82 12.41 -10.57
CA ARG A 396 -7.32 11.04 -10.49
C ARG A 396 -8.45 10.03 -10.58
N VAL A 397 -8.32 9.12 -11.50
CA VAL A 397 -9.14 7.91 -11.65
C VAL A 397 -8.38 6.74 -11.06
N GLY A 398 -8.99 5.97 -10.20
CA GLY A 398 -8.48 4.70 -9.70
C GLY A 398 -9.36 3.56 -10.17
N VAL A 399 -8.85 2.77 -11.11
CA VAL A 399 -9.49 1.52 -11.53
C VAL A 399 -9.48 0.55 -10.36
N GLY A 400 -10.56 -0.16 -10.16
CA GLY A 400 -10.66 -1.17 -9.12
C GLY A 400 -11.11 -2.52 -9.67
N ARG A 401 -11.17 -3.50 -8.79
CA ARG A 401 -11.52 -4.88 -9.12
C ARG A 401 -12.86 -5.02 -9.87
N PHE A 402 -13.82 -4.15 -9.57
CA PHE A 402 -15.18 -4.21 -10.12
C PHE A 402 -15.46 -3.16 -11.20
N THR A 403 -14.49 -2.32 -11.53
CA THR A 403 -14.62 -1.31 -12.59
C THR A 403 -14.87 -2.00 -13.94
N THR A 404 -15.84 -1.48 -14.71
CA THR A 404 -16.20 -1.99 -16.04
C THR A 404 -15.75 -1.06 -17.16
N GLU A 405 -15.71 -1.55 -18.39
CA GLU A 405 -15.40 -0.72 -19.56
C GLU A 405 -16.48 0.31 -19.82
N GLU A 406 -17.76 -0.02 -19.55
CA GLU A 406 -18.88 0.90 -19.68
C GLU A 406 -18.76 2.09 -18.71
N GLU A 407 -18.29 1.86 -17.49
CA GLU A 407 -18.02 2.94 -16.51
C GLU A 407 -16.90 3.86 -16.99
N LEU A 408 -15.85 3.31 -17.61
CA LEU A 408 -14.74 4.10 -18.15
C LEU A 408 -15.15 4.84 -19.44
N GLU A 409 -16.01 4.26 -20.28
CA GLU A 409 -16.57 4.94 -21.45
C GLU A 409 -17.43 6.14 -21.02
N ALA A 410 -18.31 5.95 -20.03
CA ALA A 410 -19.13 7.03 -19.49
C ALA A 410 -18.26 8.17 -18.92
N LEU A 411 -17.14 7.85 -18.24
CA LEU A 411 -16.19 8.85 -17.82
C LEU A 411 -15.53 9.57 -19.01
N ALA A 412 -15.12 8.83 -20.04
CA ALA A 412 -14.46 9.42 -21.21
C ALA A 412 -15.39 10.37 -21.96
N ASP A 413 -16.67 10.02 -22.11
CA ASP A 413 -17.68 10.88 -22.73
C ASP A 413 -17.94 12.13 -21.89
N ALA A 414 -18.09 12.00 -20.57
CA ALA A 414 -18.24 13.14 -19.67
C ALA A 414 -17.04 14.11 -19.75
N VAL A 415 -15.80 13.58 -19.73
CA VAL A 415 -14.59 14.41 -19.85
C VAL A 415 -14.52 15.10 -21.23
N ARG A 416 -14.98 14.43 -22.29
CA ARG A 416 -15.06 15.04 -23.63
C ARG A 416 -16.04 16.23 -23.63
N GLU A 417 -17.25 16.05 -23.11
CA GLU A 417 -18.24 17.13 -23.01
C GLU A 417 -17.73 18.30 -22.17
N ILE A 418 -17.05 18.04 -21.05
CA ILE A 418 -16.42 19.10 -20.23
C ILE A 418 -15.32 19.84 -20.99
N ALA A 419 -14.53 19.13 -21.83
CA ALA A 419 -13.43 19.74 -22.58
C ALA A 419 -13.91 20.56 -23.80
N GLU A 420 -15.09 20.23 -24.33
CA GLU A 420 -15.71 20.94 -25.45
C GLU A 420 -16.52 22.18 -25.00
N GLY A 421 -16.84 22.34 -23.72
CA GLY A 421 -17.53 23.47 -23.10
C GLY A 421 -19.02 23.30 -23.15
#